data_5e7c1b34244dcc5973d5edeca38c8dd2
#
_entry.id   5e7c1b34244dcc5973d5edeca38c8dd2
#
_cell.length_a   1.000
_cell.length_b   1.000
_cell.length_c   1.000
_cell.angle_alpha   90.00
_cell.angle_beta   90.00
_cell.angle_gamma   90.00
#
_symmetry.space_group_name_H-M   'P 1'
#
loop_
_entity.id
_entity.type
_entity.pdbx_description
1 polymer ?
#
loop_
_entity_poly.entity_id
_entity_poly.type
_entity_poly.pdbx_seq_one_letter_code
_entity_poly.pdbx_strand_id
1 'polypeptide(L)'
;MLFEYELTPSPLTNSKRVFPYQSAVHLARGRNNIIAFIHPACPCSRATIEEFHDLMKEGDKDSVGTVVFFMPPEMESEWSLLPIIQSVKRIRNVTVDYDIDGSEAALFGVTTSGHILIYDSRGVLQFSGGITGSRGHTGDNHFFQLARQAVVNKKAKYAATPVFGCALRSIE
;
A
#
# COMPACT_ATOMS: atom_id res chain seq x y z
N MET A 1 -12.07 24.78 -1.45
CA MET A 1 -12.31 23.76 -0.40
C MET A 1 -12.18 22.33 -0.92
N LEU A 2 -12.92 21.87 -1.96
CA LEU A 2 -12.75 20.48 -2.47
C LEU A 2 -11.35 20.23 -3.05
N PHE A 3 -10.81 21.12 -3.85
CA PHE A 3 -9.49 21.02 -4.44
C PHE A 3 -8.35 21.00 -3.40
N GLU A 4 -8.46 21.74 -2.32
CA GLU A 4 -7.46 21.71 -1.24
C GLU A 4 -7.42 20.34 -0.56
N TYR A 5 -8.58 19.73 -0.31
CA TYR A 5 -8.66 18.40 0.29
C TYR A 5 -8.05 17.31 -0.61
N GLU A 6 -8.31 17.38 -1.91
CA GLU A 6 -7.78 16.39 -2.87
C GLU A 6 -6.27 16.44 -3.03
N LEU A 7 -5.68 17.63 -2.92
CA LEU A 7 -4.25 17.87 -3.11
C LEU A 7 -3.45 17.95 -1.80
N THR A 8 -4.10 17.84 -0.63
CA THR A 8 -3.38 17.86 0.65
C THR A 8 -2.90 16.46 1.00
N PRO A 9 -1.57 16.23 1.00
CA PRO A 9 -1.02 14.94 1.40
C PRO A 9 -1.16 14.74 2.91
N SER A 10 -1.18 13.49 3.33
CA SER A 10 -1.08 13.12 4.72
C SER A 10 0.32 13.45 5.28
N PRO A 11 0.46 13.58 6.61
CA PRO A 11 1.76 13.79 7.24
C PRO A 11 2.78 12.74 6.81
N LEU A 12 4.05 13.16 6.69
CA LEU A 12 5.15 12.25 6.35
C LEU A 12 5.25 11.14 7.40
N THR A 13 5.41 9.92 6.93
CA THR A 13 5.60 8.74 7.78
C THR A 13 7.05 8.28 7.76
N ASN A 14 7.50 7.68 8.85
CA ASN A 14 8.85 7.12 8.96
C ASN A 14 8.81 5.60 8.73
N SER A 15 8.66 5.19 7.48
CA SER A 15 8.58 3.78 7.10
C SER A 15 9.87 3.02 7.43
N LYS A 16 9.72 1.77 7.86
CA LYS A 16 10.86 0.93 8.24
C LYS A 16 11.72 0.58 7.03
N ARG A 17 13.01 0.94 7.11
CA ARG A 17 14.00 0.69 6.04
C ARG A 17 14.31 -0.80 5.84
N VAL A 18 14.14 -1.60 6.87
CA VAL A 18 14.26 -3.05 6.85
C VAL A 18 12.92 -3.64 7.21
N PHE A 19 12.52 -4.70 6.51
CA PHE A 19 11.26 -5.39 6.74
C PHE A 19 11.15 -5.84 8.20
N PRO A 20 10.05 -5.49 8.91
CA PRO A 20 9.87 -5.87 10.31
C PRO A 20 9.52 -7.35 10.43
N TYR A 21 10.48 -8.18 10.84
CA TYR A 21 10.31 -9.63 10.91
C TYR A 21 9.31 -10.12 11.97
N GLN A 22 8.83 -9.23 12.83
CA GLN A 22 7.75 -9.51 13.78
C GLN A 22 6.35 -9.41 13.14
N SER A 23 6.28 -8.87 11.94
CA SER A 23 5.02 -8.73 11.19
C SER A 23 4.42 -10.08 10.85
N ALA A 24 3.07 -10.14 10.86
CA ALA A 24 2.33 -11.26 10.31
C ALA A 24 2.37 -11.31 8.77
N VAL A 25 2.69 -10.19 8.11
CA VAL A 25 2.89 -10.14 6.66
C VAL A 25 4.10 -10.98 6.27
N HIS A 26 3.92 -11.88 5.32
CA HIS A 26 4.98 -12.79 4.88
C HIS A 26 5.96 -12.11 3.90
N LEU A 27 7.26 -12.10 4.25
CA LEU A 27 8.33 -11.70 3.33
C LEU A 27 8.67 -12.85 2.37
N ALA A 28 8.33 -12.73 1.10
CA ALA A 28 8.77 -13.66 0.06
C ALA A 28 10.22 -13.39 -0.32
N ARG A 29 11.15 -14.21 0.20
CA ARG A 29 12.58 -14.08 -0.11
C ARG A 29 12.86 -14.40 -1.59
N GLY A 30 13.79 -13.67 -2.17
CA GLY A 30 14.15 -13.83 -3.59
C GLY A 30 13.23 -13.07 -4.56
N ARG A 31 12.19 -12.40 -4.07
CA ARG A 31 11.22 -11.63 -4.87
C ARG A 31 11.05 -10.23 -4.29
N ASN A 32 10.61 -9.28 -5.12
CA ASN A 32 10.16 -7.99 -4.61
C ASN A 32 8.83 -8.16 -3.87
N ASN A 33 8.69 -7.49 -2.74
CA ASN A 33 7.47 -7.52 -1.92
C ASN A 33 6.80 -6.15 -1.99
N ILE A 34 5.62 -6.08 -2.58
CA ILE A 34 4.83 -4.85 -2.74
C ILE A 34 3.68 -4.91 -1.74
N ILE A 35 3.71 -4.05 -0.74
CA ILE A 35 2.74 -4.05 0.35
C ILE A 35 1.90 -2.78 0.28
N ALA A 36 0.59 -2.91 0.27
CA ALA A 36 -0.35 -1.81 0.30
C ALA A 36 -1.13 -1.82 1.62
N PHE A 37 -1.15 -0.70 2.34
CA PHE A 37 -1.98 -0.51 3.53
C PHE A 37 -3.24 0.26 3.15
N ILE A 38 -4.41 -0.34 3.35
CA ILE A 38 -5.69 0.15 2.84
C ILE A 38 -6.75 0.17 3.94
N HIS A 39 -7.46 1.30 4.04
CA HIS A 39 -8.69 1.38 4.82
C HIS A 39 -9.87 1.06 3.87
N PRO A 40 -10.64 -0.02 4.07
CA PRO A 40 -11.61 -0.48 3.07
C PRO A 40 -12.79 0.48 2.88
N ALA A 41 -13.10 1.32 3.87
CA ALA A 41 -14.16 2.33 3.76
C ALA A 41 -13.66 3.70 3.27
N CYS A 42 -12.36 3.86 2.94
CA CYS A 42 -11.85 5.10 2.38
C CYS A 42 -12.23 5.22 0.88
N PRO A 43 -12.87 6.30 0.44
CA PRO A 43 -13.25 6.46 -0.97
C PRO A 43 -12.06 6.43 -1.94
N CYS A 44 -10.88 6.88 -1.47
CA CYS A 44 -9.67 6.91 -2.30
C CYS A 44 -9.04 5.52 -2.52
N SER A 45 -9.42 4.52 -1.73
CA SER A 45 -8.80 3.19 -1.75
C SER A 45 -9.00 2.47 -3.08
N ARG A 46 -10.12 2.71 -3.78
CA ARG A 46 -10.37 2.14 -5.10
C ARG A 46 -9.27 2.54 -6.09
N ALA A 47 -8.96 3.83 -6.19
CA ALA A 47 -7.93 4.32 -7.08
C ALA A 47 -6.56 3.71 -6.76
N THR A 48 -6.21 3.63 -5.47
CA THR A 48 -4.96 2.97 -5.05
C THR A 48 -4.92 1.49 -5.46
N ILE A 49 -6.03 0.74 -5.33
CA ILE A 49 -6.07 -0.68 -5.72
C ILE A 49 -5.96 -0.84 -7.24
N GLU A 50 -6.53 0.04 -8.03
CA GLU A 50 -6.39 0.03 -9.49
C GLU A 50 -4.92 0.25 -9.89
N GLU A 51 -4.26 1.28 -9.36
CA GLU A 51 -2.84 1.53 -9.59
C GLU A 51 -1.94 0.40 -9.04
N PHE A 52 -2.27 -0.16 -7.88
CA PHE A 52 -1.55 -1.31 -7.33
C PHE A 52 -1.65 -2.53 -8.25
N HIS A 53 -2.82 -2.79 -8.84
CA HIS A 53 -3.00 -3.87 -9.81
C HIS A 53 -2.11 -3.66 -11.04
N ASP A 54 -2.02 -2.43 -11.54
CA ASP A 54 -1.15 -2.12 -12.67
C ASP A 54 0.33 -2.25 -12.30
N LEU A 55 0.72 -1.81 -11.09
CA LEU A 55 2.07 -2.00 -10.57
C LEU A 55 2.45 -3.49 -10.46
N MET A 56 1.51 -4.36 -10.06
CA MET A 56 1.73 -5.81 -10.00
C MET A 56 1.98 -6.42 -11.39
N LYS A 57 1.35 -5.90 -12.45
CA LYS A 57 1.63 -6.33 -13.84
C LYS A 57 3.05 -5.97 -14.27
N GLU A 58 3.55 -4.80 -13.87
CA GLU A 58 4.92 -4.37 -14.16
C GLU A 58 5.98 -5.25 -13.48
N GLY A 59 5.70 -5.74 -12.27
CA GLY A 59 6.60 -6.60 -11.50
C GLY A 59 6.61 -8.08 -11.93
N ASP A 60 5.61 -8.50 -12.67
CA ASP A 60 5.42 -9.87 -13.18
C ASP A 60 5.80 -10.98 -12.18
N LYS A 61 6.61 -11.95 -12.62
CA LYS A 61 6.98 -13.15 -11.83
C LYS A 61 7.95 -12.85 -10.69
N ASP A 62 8.67 -11.74 -10.76
CA ASP A 62 9.69 -11.35 -9.76
C ASP A 62 9.08 -10.60 -8.56
N SER A 63 7.77 -10.40 -8.54
CA SER A 63 7.09 -9.67 -7.48
C SER A 63 5.93 -10.46 -6.88
N VAL A 64 5.69 -10.22 -5.59
CA VAL A 64 4.50 -10.63 -4.87
C VAL A 64 3.88 -9.41 -4.20
N GLY A 65 2.56 -9.38 -4.15
CA GLY A 65 1.79 -8.33 -3.51
C GLY A 65 1.13 -8.80 -2.23
N THR A 66 1.02 -7.91 -1.27
CA THR A 66 0.16 -8.09 -0.09
C THR A 66 -0.65 -6.82 0.10
N VAL A 67 -1.97 -6.95 0.17
CA VAL A 67 -2.83 -5.84 0.57
C VAL A 67 -3.30 -6.09 1.99
N VAL A 68 -2.87 -5.20 2.87
CA VAL A 68 -3.18 -5.24 4.31
C VAL A 68 -4.35 -4.30 4.54
N PHE A 69 -5.53 -4.85 4.78
CA PHE A 69 -6.72 -4.07 5.07
C PHE A 69 -6.83 -3.79 6.57
N PHE A 70 -6.96 -2.51 6.93
CA PHE A 70 -7.35 -2.14 8.28
C PHE A 70 -8.71 -2.75 8.61
N MET A 71 -8.82 -3.39 9.78
CA MET A 71 -9.99 -4.14 10.18
C MET A 71 -10.27 -3.94 11.67
N PRO A 72 -11.23 -3.10 12.05
CA PRO A 72 -11.69 -3.06 13.43
C PRO A 72 -12.25 -4.43 13.84
N PRO A 73 -11.99 -4.93 15.05
CA PRO A 73 -12.43 -6.25 15.48
C PRO A 73 -13.94 -6.48 15.33
N GLU A 74 -14.73 -5.44 15.59
CA GLU A 74 -16.20 -5.51 15.54
C GLU A 74 -16.74 -5.58 14.11
N MET A 75 -15.94 -5.20 13.10
CA MET A 75 -16.36 -5.10 11.69
C MET A 75 -15.86 -6.24 10.82
N GLU A 76 -15.13 -7.22 11.37
CA GLU A 76 -14.47 -8.27 10.60
C GLU A 76 -15.47 -9.05 9.71
N SER A 77 -16.63 -9.43 10.25
CA SER A 77 -17.63 -10.20 9.51
C SER A 77 -18.27 -9.44 8.34
N GLU A 78 -18.45 -8.12 8.48
CA GLU A 78 -19.08 -7.29 7.45
C GLU A 78 -18.03 -6.83 6.41
N TRP A 79 -16.89 -6.30 6.89
CA TRP A 79 -15.89 -5.71 6.01
C TRP A 79 -15.15 -6.74 5.17
N SER A 80 -14.95 -7.96 5.66
CA SER A 80 -14.33 -9.04 4.88
C SER A 80 -15.07 -9.35 3.58
N LEU A 81 -16.36 -9.01 3.50
CA LEU A 81 -17.21 -9.22 2.32
C LEU A 81 -17.28 -7.99 1.39
N LEU A 82 -16.65 -6.88 1.74
CA LEU A 82 -16.68 -5.67 0.91
C LEU A 82 -16.15 -5.93 -0.51
N PRO A 83 -16.78 -5.37 -1.55
CA PRO A 83 -16.39 -5.58 -2.94
C PRO A 83 -14.92 -5.24 -3.22
N ILE A 84 -14.36 -4.23 -2.55
CA ILE A 84 -12.96 -3.85 -2.69
C ILE A 84 -12.02 -4.98 -2.24
N ILE A 85 -12.30 -5.65 -1.12
CA ILE A 85 -11.51 -6.78 -0.62
C ILE A 85 -11.65 -7.97 -1.57
N GLN A 86 -12.87 -8.25 -2.04
CA GLN A 86 -13.11 -9.32 -2.99
C GLN A 86 -12.44 -9.08 -4.35
N SER A 87 -12.28 -7.81 -4.76
CA SER A 87 -11.56 -7.47 -6.00
C SER A 87 -10.07 -7.79 -5.89
N VAL A 88 -9.44 -7.48 -4.76
CA VAL A 88 -8.01 -7.75 -4.53
C VAL A 88 -7.70 -9.24 -4.53
N LYS A 89 -8.58 -10.08 -3.96
CA LYS A 89 -8.42 -11.55 -3.93
C LYS A 89 -8.32 -12.17 -5.33
N ARG A 90 -8.74 -11.47 -6.38
CA ARG A 90 -8.67 -11.91 -7.79
C ARG A 90 -7.39 -11.46 -8.51
N ILE A 91 -6.57 -10.62 -7.88
CA ILE A 91 -5.32 -10.17 -8.48
C ILE A 91 -4.27 -11.28 -8.34
N ARG A 92 -3.63 -11.62 -9.46
CA ARG A 92 -2.61 -12.67 -9.48
C ARG A 92 -1.39 -12.29 -8.62
N ASN A 93 -0.85 -13.26 -7.89
CA ASN A 93 0.31 -13.09 -6.99
C ASN A 93 0.08 -12.08 -5.87
N VAL A 94 -1.16 -11.86 -5.47
CA VAL A 94 -1.53 -10.97 -4.36
C VAL A 94 -2.25 -11.75 -3.28
N THR A 95 -1.83 -11.53 -2.04
CA THR A 95 -2.50 -12.00 -0.83
C THR A 95 -3.24 -10.85 -0.14
N VAL A 96 -4.27 -11.19 0.62
CA VAL A 96 -5.02 -10.25 1.47
C VAL A 96 -4.73 -10.62 2.91
N ASP A 97 -4.23 -9.65 3.67
CA ASP A 97 -4.07 -9.74 5.12
C ASP A 97 -4.94 -8.70 5.81
N TYR A 98 -5.24 -8.91 7.08
CA TYR A 98 -6.05 -8.02 7.89
C TYR A 98 -5.21 -7.47 9.06
N ASP A 99 -5.23 -6.15 9.20
CA ASP A 99 -4.56 -5.42 10.26
C ASP A 99 -5.59 -5.07 11.34
N ILE A 100 -5.69 -5.93 12.33
CA ILE A 100 -6.57 -5.70 13.47
C ILE A 100 -5.98 -4.57 14.32
N ASP A 101 -6.78 -3.53 14.55
CA ASP A 101 -6.39 -2.34 15.32
C ASP A 101 -5.20 -1.51 14.77
N GLY A 102 -4.74 -1.75 13.56
CA GLY A 102 -3.63 -1.01 12.97
C GLY A 102 -2.26 -1.37 13.55
N SER A 103 -2.10 -2.55 14.14
CA SER A 103 -0.83 -3.00 14.71
C SER A 103 0.22 -3.28 13.64
N GLU A 104 -0.18 -3.88 12.52
CA GLU A 104 0.72 -4.10 11.38
C GLU A 104 1.18 -2.79 10.76
N ALA A 105 0.26 -1.86 10.48
CA ALA A 105 0.61 -0.54 9.96
C ALA A 105 1.62 0.17 10.88
N ALA A 106 1.44 0.08 12.20
CA ALA A 106 2.37 0.66 13.17
C ALA A 106 3.77 0.02 13.10
N LEU A 107 3.88 -1.31 12.92
CA LEU A 107 5.16 -2.00 12.75
C LEU A 107 5.93 -1.49 11.52
N PHE A 108 5.23 -1.21 10.43
CA PHE A 108 5.83 -0.67 9.21
C PHE A 108 6.04 0.85 9.24
N GLY A 109 5.52 1.55 10.24
CA GLY A 109 5.56 3.01 10.35
C GLY A 109 4.61 3.69 9.37
N VAL A 110 3.46 3.09 9.10
CA VAL A 110 2.43 3.58 8.18
C VAL A 110 1.22 4.09 8.96
N THR A 111 0.66 5.22 8.55
CA THR A 111 -0.49 5.85 9.22
C THR A 111 -1.65 6.17 8.29
N THR A 112 -1.45 6.05 6.97
CA THR A 112 -2.39 6.54 5.97
C THR A 112 -2.76 5.45 4.98
N SER A 113 -4.04 5.33 4.67
CA SER A 113 -4.57 4.46 3.60
C SER A 113 -4.02 4.88 2.23
N GLY A 114 -3.65 3.89 1.43
CA GLY A 114 -3.02 4.13 0.13
C GLY A 114 -1.50 4.19 0.18
N HIS A 115 -0.90 3.90 1.33
CA HIS A 115 0.55 3.82 1.48
C HIS A 115 1.08 2.51 0.92
N ILE A 116 1.99 2.60 -0.04
CA ILE A 116 2.68 1.48 -0.67
C ILE A 116 4.10 1.41 -0.15
N LEU A 117 4.54 0.21 0.20
CA LEU A 117 5.93 -0.11 0.53
C LEU A 117 6.43 -1.16 -0.46
N ILE A 118 7.62 -0.95 -1.00
CA ILE A 118 8.27 -1.92 -1.88
C ILE A 118 9.60 -2.31 -1.25
N TYR A 119 9.70 -3.56 -0.82
CA TYR A 119 10.92 -4.16 -0.32
C TYR A 119 11.55 -5.05 -1.39
N ASP A 120 12.87 -5.00 -1.50
CA ASP A 120 13.61 -5.89 -2.39
C ASP A 120 13.62 -7.34 -1.87
N SER A 121 14.23 -8.23 -2.63
CA SER A 121 14.34 -9.67 -2.33
C SER A 121 15.08 -10.00 -1.01
N ARG A 122 15.73 -9.01 -0.40
CA ARG A 122 16.45 -9.11 0.88
C ARG A 122 15.69 -8.45 2.03
N GLY A 123 14.55 -7.81 1.75
CA GLY A 123 13.76 -7.08 2.74
C GLY A 123 14.28 -5.65 3.00
N VAL A 124 14.94 -5.03 2.03
CA VAL A 124 15.38 -3.63 2.11
C VAL A 124 14.41 -2.74 1.35
N LEU A 125 13.93 -1.68 1.98
CA LEU A 125 12.94 -0.75 1.43
C LEU A 125 13.50 0.02 0.24
N GLN A 126 12.84 -0.07 -0.91
CA GLN A 126 13.18 0.62 -2.15
C GLN A 126 12.24 1.79 -2.45
N PHE A 127 10.97 1.70 -2.01
CA PHE A 127 9.96 2.73 -2.22
C PHE A 127 9.02 2.81 -1.02
N SER A 128 8.60 4.03 -0.67
CA SER A 128 7.60 4.29 0.36
C SER A 128 6.74 5.50 -0.02
N GLY A 129 5.43 5.33 -0.08
CA GLY A 129 4.50 6.44 -0.31
C GLY A 129 3.27 6.08 -1.13
N GLY A 130 2.55 7.09 -1.61
CA GLY A 130 1.41 6.94 -2.49
C GLY A 130 1.83 6.71 -3.94
N ILE A 131 0.97 6.06 -4.70
CA ILE A 131 1.13 5.82 -6.15
C ILE A 131 0.06 6.52 -6.98
N THR A 132 -0.84 7.26 -6.34
CA THR A 132 -1.85 8.12 -6.98
C THR A 132 -1.41 9.58 -6.93
N GLY A 133 -1.67 10.34 -7.99
CA GLY A 133 -1.27 11.77 -8.07
C GLY A 133 -2.08 12.69 -7.17
N SER A 134 -3.27 12.27 -6.77
CA SER A 134 -4.17 12.96 -5.83
C SER A 134 -5.20 11.97 -5.27
N ARG A 135 -6.05 12.42 -4.35
CA ARG A 135 -7.08 11.57 -3.74
C ARG A 135 -8.07 11.05 -4.79
N GLY A 136 -8.20 9.73 -4.87
CA GLY A 136 -9.19 9.06 -5.71
C GLY A 136 -8.96 9.16 -7.23
N HIS A 137 -7.79 9.61 -7.68
CA HIS A 137 -7.47 9.73 -9.10
C HIS A 137 -6.47 8.66 -9.54
N THR A 138 -6.83 7.96 -10.60
CA THR A 138 -5.97 7.02 -11.32
C THR A 138 -5.35 7.67 -12.54
N GLY A 139 -4.35 7.02 -13.13
CA GLY A 139 -3.73 7.42 -14.38
C GLY A 139 -2.27 7.78 -14.25
N ASP A 140 -1.64 8.11 -15.38
CA ASP A 140 -0.21 8.35 -15.43
C ASP A 140 0.19 9.52 -14.52
N ASN A 141 1.06 9.22 -13.57
CA ASN A 141 1.57 10.20 -12.62
C ASN A 141 3.01 9.85 -12.21
N HIS A 142 3.75 10.87 -11.76
CA HIS A 142 5.15 10.72 -11.40
C HIS A 142 5.36 9.74 -10.22
N PHE A 143 4.43 9.65 -9.28
CA PHE A 143 4.57 8.78 -8.10
C PHE A 143 4.48 7.31 -8.49
N PHE A 144 3.56 6.96 -9.39
CA PHE A 144 3.47 5.63 -9.98
C PHE A 144 4.77 5.26 -10.71
N GLN A 145 5.34 6.19 -11.49
CA GLN A 145 6.58 5.94 -12.22
C GLN A 145 7.78 5.67 -11.28
N LEU A 146 7.86 6.34 -10.14
CA LEU A 146 8.88 6.04 -9.13
C LEU A 146 8.71 4.67 -8.49
N ALA A 147 7.47 4.28 -8.15
CA ALA A 147 7.16 2.95 -7.66
C ALA A 147 7.48 1.87 -8.70
N ARG A 148 7.10 2.11 -9.97
CA ARG A 148 7.42 1.23 -11.10
C ARG A 148 8.92 1.01 -11.25
N GLN A 149 9.72 2.07 -11.16
CA GLN A 149 11.18 1.95 -11.19
C GLN A 149 11.73 1.06 -10.07
N ALA A 150 11.17 1.17 -8.85
CA ALA A 150 11.58 0.33 -7.73
C ALA A 150 11.26 -1.16 -7.95
N VAL A 151 10.20 -1.47 -8.72
CA VAL A 151 9.80 -2.84 -9.05
C VAL A 151 10.65 -3.44 -10.18
N VAL A 152 10.84 -2.68 -11.28
CA VAL A 152 11.49 -3.22 -12.48
C VAL A 152 13.01 -3.06 -12.50
N ASN A 153 13.55 -2.09 -11.78
CA ASN A 153 14.98 -1.78 -11.78
C ASN A 153 15.63 -2.16 -10.44
N LYS A 154 16.28 -3.31 -10.38
CA LYS A 154 16.99 -3.83 -9.19
C LYS A 154 18.08 -2.90 -8.63
N LYS A 155 18.47 -1.86 -9.37
CA LYS A 155 19.43 -0.83 -8.97
C LYS A 155 18.77 0.54 -8.75
N ALA A 156 17.43 0.61 -8.69
CA ALA A 156 16.74 1.85 -8.40
C ALA A 156 17.20 2.42 -7.06
N LYS A 157 17.34 3.74 -7.00
CA LYS A 157 17.55 4.43 -5.73
C LYS A 157 16.24 4.46 -4.96
N TYR A 158 16.34 4.41 -3.63
CA TYR A 158 15.19 4.63 -2.77
C TYR A 158 14.44 5.90 -3.14
N ALA A 159 13.11 5.78 -3.25
CA ALA A 159 12.24 6.92 -3.51
C ALA A 159 11.11 6.96 -2.47
N ALA A 160 10.66 8.17 -2.16
CA ALA A 160 9.49 8.41 -1.32
C ALA A 160 8.56 9.42 -1.98
N THR A 161 7.27 9.24 -1.80
CA THR A 161 6.21 10.08 -2.36
C THR A 161 5.19 10.46 -1.29
N PRO A 162 4.45 11.57 -1.47
CA PRO A 162 3.30 11.88 -0.65
C PRO A 162 2.21 10.79 -0.73
N VAL A 163 1.43 10.64 0.34
CA VAL A 163 0.27 9.76 0.37
C VAL A 163 -1.01 10.58 0.45
N PHE A 164 -1.95 10.33 -0.46
CA PHE A 164 -3.25 10.97 -0.48
C PHE A 164 -4.34 9.96 -0.07
N GLY A 165 -4.65 9.91 1.21
CA GLY A 165 -5.60 8.95 1.77
C GLY A 165 -6.16 9.38 3.12
N CYS A 166 -7.06 8.58 3.66
CA CYS A 166 -7.59 8.75 5.02
C CYS A 166 -6.61 8.17 6.05
N ALA A 167 -6.67 8.62 7.29
CA ALA A 167 -5.96 7.95 8.37
C ALA A 167 -6.40 6.48 8.45
N LEU A 168 -5.45 5.56 8.69
CA LEU A 168 -5.76 4.15 8.92
C LEU A 168 -6.44 3.96 10.29
N ARG A 169 -5.99 4.71 11.29
CA ARG A 169 -6.68 4.83 12.58
C ARG A 169 -7.34 6.18 12.66
N SER A 170 -8.60 6.22 13.07
CA SER A 170 -9.20 7.46 13.57
C SER A 170 -8.45 7.81 14.85
N ILE A 171 -7.79 8.97 14.87
CA ILE A 171 -7.31 9.57 16.11
C ILE A 171 -8.58 10.15 16.73
N GLU A 172 -9.19 9.44 17.66
CA GLU A 172 -10.18 10.01 18.56
C GLU A 172 -9.52 11.00 19.51
#